data_4adbddd3b381847851aba858ded277f4
#
_entry.id   4adbddd3b381847851aba858ded277f4
#
_cell.length_a   1.000
_cell.length_b   1.000
_cell.length_c   1.000
_cell.angle_alpha   90.00
_cell.angle_beta   90.00
_cell.angle_gamma   90.00
#
_symmetry.space_group_name_H-M   'P 1'
#
loop_
_entity.id
_entity.type
_entity.pdbx_description
1 polymer ?
#
loop_
_entity_poly.entity_id
_entity_poly.type
_entity_poly.pdbx_seq_one_letter_code
_entity_poly.pdbx_strand_id
1 'polypeptide(L)'
;SSPSSSGSSSGSGSGGAGGSPEPASNVEVKELAQQFISNGNRVKFVFTKNVTSIAYIEFDPKKTVGKTTTIVETLKGKSTLVTELPSGKVYENTNVWVGNEGTASPENIENAVVGFKVEKTWINSNGVDLSSVKLCKFEDGNWVELSTSQTSEDDDYVYYEADTPGFSAFSIMALYPEEEDPEGTSLPPGNFVEDKDFKAASENSEEKESDVTDSKVEENKSGISGSLKKVLLPVVMLFAAILAGYIVSRKRS
;
A
#
# COMPACT_ATOMS: atom_id res chain seq x y z
N SER A 1 7.96 -10.18 68.40
CA SER A 1 6.92 -9.45 67.66
C SER A 1 7.57 -8.37 66.83
N SER A 2 7.78 -8.62 65.55
CA SER A 2 8.24 -7.63 64.62
C SER A 2 7.15 -7.36 63.59
N PRO A 3 6.79 -6.13 63.23
CA PRO A 3 5.88 -5.85 62.16
C PRO A 3 6.65 -5.77 60.85
N SER A 4 6.20 -6.55 59.88
CA SER A 4 6.62 -6.48 58.49
C SER A 4 6.00 -5.28 57.84
N SER A 5 6.81 -4.35 57.33
CA SER A 5 6.41 -3.23 56.51
C SER A 5 6.26 -3.65 55.03
N SER A 6 5.02 -3.71 54.57
CA SER A 6 4.71 -3.85 53.16
C SER A 6 4.91 -2.51 52.44
N GLY A 7 5.95 -2.40 51.63
CA GLY A 7 6.19 -1.29 50.74
C GLY A 7 5.25 -1.34 49.53
N SER A 8 4.29 -0.46 49.50
CA SER A 8 3.47 -0.19 48.29
C SER A 8 4.28 0.64 47.32
N SER A 9 4.80 0.05 46.29
CA SER A 9 5.34 0.76 45.13
C SER A 9 4.18 1.31 44.29
N SER A 10 3.89 2.58 44.47
CA SER A 10 3.04 3.36 43.60
C SER A 10 3.74 3.50 42.24
N GLY A 11 3.37 2.65 41.29
CA GLY A 11 3.74 2.79 39.90
C GLY A 11 3.13 4.08 39.35
N SER A 12 3.97 5.06 39.08
CA SER A 12 3.60 6.22 38.27
C SER A 12 3.22 5.73 36.90
N GLY A 13 1.92 5.75 36.60
CA GLY A 13 1.41 5.55 35.27
C GLY A 13 1.90 6.69 34.37
N SER A 14 2.99 6.48 33.64
CA SER A 14 3.29 7.32 32.51
C SER A 14 2.17 7.14 31.52
N GLY A 15 1.47 8.23 31.16
CA GLY A 15 0.44 8.25 30.15
C GLY A 15 1.00 7.63 28.87
N GLY A 16 0.63 6.40 28.61
CA GLY A 16 1.07 5.66 27.42
C GLY A 16 0.57 6.39 26.19
N ALA A 17 1.47 6.82 25.33
CA ALA A 17 1.10 7.01 23.92
C ALA A 17 0.38 5.74 23.50
N GLY A 18 -0.86 5.89 23.01
CA GLY A 18 -1.68 4.75 22.59
C GLY A 18 -0.86 3.83 21.69
N GLY A 19 -0.60 2.61 22.14
CA GLY A 19 0.12 1.64 21.34
C GLY A 19 -0.79 1.14 20.24
N SER A 20 -0.19 0.66 19.16
CA SER A 20 -0.94 -0.05 18.14
C SER A 20 -1.58 -1.32 18.72
N PRO A 21 -2.85 -1.63 18.42
CA PRO A 21 -3.47 -2.91 18.74
C PRO A 21 -2.93 -4.07 17.88
N GLU A 22 -2.19 -3.77 16.79
CA GLU A 22 -1.65 -4.79 15.91
C GLU A 22 -0.51 -5.55 16.61
N PRO A 23 -0.50 -6.92 16.55
CA PRO A 23 0.60 -7.71 17.08
C PRO A 23 1.92 -7.37 16.39
N ALA A 24 3.00 -7.17 17.18
CA ALA A 24 4.32 -6.84 16.64
C ALA A 24 4.85 -7.89 15.64
N SER A 25 4.40 -9.14 15.73
CA SER A 25 4.75 -10.21 14.78
C SER A 25 4.21 -9.96 13.36
N ASN A 26 3.10 -9.23 13.24
CA ASN A 26 2.48 -8.87 11.96
C ASN A 26 2.99 -7.54 11.40
N VAL A 27 3.62 -6.71 12.22
CA VAL A 27 4.21 -5.44 11.78
C VAL A 27 5.56 -5.72 11.12
N GLU A 28 5.72 -5.31 9.86
CA GLU A 28 6.98 -5.38 9.13
C GLU A 28 7.88 -4.19 9.50
N VAL A 29 7.35 -3.00 9.34
CA VAL A 29 8.02 -1.76 9.69
C VAL A 29 7.01 -0.73 10.18
N LYS A 30 7.46 0.22 11.00
CA LYS A 30 6.64 1.34 11.46
C LYS A 30 7.40 2.65 11.50
N GLU A 31 6.68 3.72 11.28
CA GLU A 31 7.17 5.07 11.37
C GLU A 31 6.26 5.92 12.26
N LEU A 32 6.86 6.87 12.98
CA LEU A 32 6.15 7.76 13.89
C LEU A 32 6.42 9.21 13.50
N ALA A 33 5.36 10.02 13.55
CA ALA A 33 5.45 11.48 13.45
C ALA A 33 4.74 12.13 14.62
N GLN A 34 5.16 13.34 15.03
CA GLN A 34 4.54 14.08 16.12
C GLN A 34 4.21 15.50 15.68
N GLN A 35 2.99 15.93 16.01
CA GLN A 35 2.53 17.29 15.77
C GLN A 35 1.67 17.78 16.94
N PHE A 36 1.47 19.08 17.03
CA PHE A 36 0.53 19.69 17.96
C PHE A 36 -0.80 19.88 17.24
N ILE A 37 -1.85 19.24 17.72
CA ILE A 37 -3.21 19.36 17.17
C ILE A 37 -3.92 20.50 17.89
N SER A 38 -4.31 21.54 17.14
CA SER A 38 -5.06 22.68 17.61
C SER A 38 -6.30 22.92 16.77
N ASN A 39 -7.43 23.13 17.40
CA ASN A 39 -8.70 23.39 16.74
C ASN A 39 -8.58 24.49 15.67
N GLY A 40 -9.13 24.26 14.50
CA GLY A 40 -9.16 25.20 13.37
C GLY A 40 -7.83 25.43 12.65
N ASN A 41 -6.77 24.68 13.00
CA ASN A 41 -5.50 24.73 12.29
C ASN A 41 -5.22 23.38 11.64
N ARG A 42 -5.19 23.36 10.30
CA ARG A 42 -4.84 22.16 9.56
C ARG A 42 -3.51 21.59 10.04
N VAL A 43 -3.47 20.29 10.31
CA VAL A 43 -2.28 19.59 10.78
C VAL A 43 -1.82 18.58 9.74
N LYS A 44 -0.49 18.51 9.54
CA LYS A 44 0.16 17.53 8.63
C LYS A 44 1.24 16.76 9.38
N PHE A 45 1.13 15.45 9.40
CA PHE A 45 2.14 14.51 9.89
C PHE A 45 2.90 13.95 8.71
N VAL A 46 4.18 14.27 8.60
CA VAL A 46 5.06 13.80 7.51
C VAL A 46 5.97 12.69 8.03
N PHE A 47 6.06 11.59 7.30
CA PHE A 47 6.87 10.42 7.64
C PHE A 47 8.19 10.51 6.88
N THR A 48 9.22 11.10 7.52
CA THR A 48 10.48 11.51 6.88
C THR A 48 11.52 10.40 6.75
N LYS A 49 11.37 9.27 7.47
CA LYS A 49 12.27 8.13 7.33
C LYS A 49 12.01 7.36 6.04
N ASN A 50 10.83 7.57 5.43
CA ASN A 50 10.48 7.02 4.13
C ASN A 50 10.52 5.47 4.08
N VAL A 51 10.27 4.82 5.22
CA VAL A 51 10.32 3.35 5.35
C VAL A 51 8.96 2.68 5.15
N THR A 52 7.87 3.46 5.07
CA THR A 52 6.51 3.02 4.77
C THR A 52 6.03 3.64 3.45
N SER A 53 4.98 3.08 2.87
CA SER A 53 4.36 3.65 1.66
C SER A 53 3.53 4.90 1.95
N ILE A 54 3.12 5.13 3.21
CA ILE A 54 2.44 6.35 3.60
C ILE A 54 3.46 7.47 3.78
N ALA A 55 3.37 8.51 2.97
CA ALA A 55 4.28 9.66 3.01
C ALA A 55 3.84 10.71 4.04
N TYR A 56 2.54 10.94 4.15
CA TYR A 56 1.95 11.86 5.12
C TYR A 56 0.46 11.59 5.33
N ILE A 57 -0.06 12.14 6.42
CA ILE A 57 -1.49 12.35 6.62
C ILE A 57 -1.73 13.80 6.99
N GLU A 58 -2.87 14.35 6.63
CA GLU A 58 -3.28 15.69 7.04
C GLU A 58 -4.80 15.78 7.24
N PHE A 59 -5.23 16.70 8.07
CA PHE A 59 -6.65 16.92 8.36
C PHE A 59 -6.90 18.26 9.07
N ASP A 60 -8.14 18.69 9.12
CA ASP A 60 -8.61 19.84 9.87
C ASP A 60 -9.22 19.38 11.21
N PRO A 61 -8.58 19.65 12.36
CA PRO A 61 -9.09 19.22 13.65
C PRO A 61 -10.22 20.13 14.14
N LYS A 62 -11.32 19.52 14.64
CA LYS A 62 -12.46 20.21 15.24
C LYS A 62 -12.29 20.49 16.74
N LYS A 63 -11.20 19.99 17.33
CA LYS A 63 -10.85 20.22 18.74
C LYS A 63 -9.34 20.27 18.94
N THR A 64 -8.91 20.95 20.01
CA THR A 64 -7.51 20.93 20.44
C THR A 64 -7.22 19.67 21.25
N VAL A 65 -6.19 18.91 20.85
CA VAL A 65 -5.75 17.66 21.53
C VAL A 65 -4.38 17.86 22.17
N GLY A 66 -3.56 18.77 21.62
CA GLY A 66 -2.19 19.00 22.06
C GLY A 66 -1.17 18.16 21.29
N LYS A 67 -0.03 17.89 21.92
CA LYS A 67 1.05 17.09 21.31
C LYS A 67 0.60 15.65 21.08
N THR A 68 0.51 15.27 19.83
CA THR A 68 -0.03 13.97 19.39
C THR A 68 1.01 13.22 18.56
N THR A 69 1.11 11.91 18.78
CA THR A 69 1.91 11.01 17.97
C THR A 69 1.01 10.26 16.99
N THR A 70 1.40 10.22 15.74
CA THR A 70 0.82 9.35 14.72
C THR A 70 1.78 8.21 14.43
N ILE A 71 1.25 7.00 14.26
CA ILE A 71 1.97 5.78 13.93
C ILE A 71 1.42 5.27 12.61
N VAL A 72 2.31 4.98 11.66
CA VAL A 72 2.02 4.22 10.45
C VAL A 72 2.74 2.88 10.53
N GLU A 73 2.05 1.80 10.19
CA GLU A 73 2.57 0.44 10.23
C GLU A 73 2.34 -0.24 8.87
N THR A 74 3.41 -0.65 8.21
CA THR A 74 3.33 -1.62 7.11
C THR A 74 3.21 -3.02 7.69
N LEU A 75 2.28 -3.81 7.17
CA LEU A 75 1.96 -5.13 7.68
C LEU A 75 2.48 -6.23 6.76
N LYS A 76 2.89 -7.36 7.35
CA LYS A 76 3.31 -8.57 6.62
C LYS A 76 2.13 -9.28 5.93
N GLY A 77 0.93 -9.05 6.42
CA GLY A 77 -0.30 -9.64 5.92
C GLY A 77 -1.49 -8.74 6.21
N LYS A 78 -2.69 -9.31 6.30
CA LYS A 78 -3.86 -8.52 6.65
C LYS A 78 -3.80 -8.06 8.12
N SER A 79 -4.34 -6.88 8.40
CA SER A 79 -4.50 -6.40 9.78
C SER A 79 -5.40 -7.35 10.60
N THR A 80 -5.10 -7.49 11.89
CA THR A 80 -5.98 -8.22 12.82
C THR A 80 -7.34 -7.55 13.03
N LEU A 81 -7.47 -6.30 12.60
CA LEU A 81 -8.72 -5.52 12.67
C LEU A 81 -9.69 -5.82 11.53
N VAL A 82 -9.26 -6.55 10.49
CA VAL A 82 -10.07 -6.81 9.31
C VAL A 82 -10.40 -8.29 9.19
N THR A 83 -11.58 -8.60 8.69
CA THR A 83 -12.05 -9.98 8.51
C THR A 83 -11.38 -10.65 7.31
N GLU A 84 -11.23 -9.91 6.19
CA GLU A 84 -10.69 -10.41 4.93
C GLU A 84 -9.87 -9.33 4.21
N LEU A 85 -9.10 -9.72 3.20
CA LEU A 85 -8.43 -8.78 2.30
C LEU A 85 -9.41 -8.23 1.27
N PRO A 86 -9.18 -7.01 0.73
CA PRO A 86 -10.02 -6.48 -0.34
C PRO A 86 -9.81 -7.27 -1.63
N SER A 87 -10.84 -7.25 -2.50
CA SER A 87 -10.76 -7.85 -3.84
C SER A 87 -9.91 -6.96 -4.74
N GLY A 88 -8.87 -7.54 -5.36
CA GLY A 88 -7.94 -6.85 -6.25
C GLY A 88 -6.49 -7.25 -6.00
N LYS A 89 -5.56 -6.54 -6.63
CA LYS A 89 -4.13 -6.79 -6.46
C LYS A 89 -3.57 -5.88 -5.36
N VAL A 90 -3.35 -6.44 -4.17
CA VAL A 90 -2.82 -5.70 -3.02
C VAL A 90 -1.34 -5.39 -3.23
N TYR A 91 -0.97 -4.12 -3.04
CA TYR A 91 0.41 -3.65 -2.96
C TYR A 91 0.92 -3.72 -1.52
N GLU A 92 0.19 -3.09 -0.58
CA GLU A 92 0.58 -3.05 0.83
C GLU A 92 -0.66 -2.93 1.73
N ASN A 93 -0.65 -3.65 2.85
CA ASN A 93 -1.61 -3.43 3.93
C ASN A 93 -0.94 -2.57 5.00
N THR A 94 -1.66 -1.56 5.48
CA THR A 94 -1.11 -0.58 6.42
C THR A 94 -2.15 -0.16 7.46
N ASN A 95 -1.68 0.13 8.68
CA ASN A 95 -2.50 0.75 9.72
C ASN A 95 -2.01 2.17 9.97
N VAL A 96 -2.94 3.09 10.22
CA VAL A 96 -2.66 4.47 10.61
C VAL A 96 -3.37 4.79 11.92
N TRP A 97 -2.59 5.14 12.94
CA TRP A 97 -3.07 5.47 14.28
C TRP A 97 -2.72 6.91 14.63
N VAL A 98 -3.72 7.70 15.04
CA VAL A 98 -3.54 9.12 15.40
C VAL A 98 -3.91 9.31 16.85
N GLY A 99 -2.89 9.48 17.71
CA GLY A 99 -3.08 9.69 19.14
C GLY A 99 -3.78 8.50 19.82
N ASN A 100 -4.70 8.82 20.72
CA ASN A 100 -5.54 7.83 21.38
C ASN A 100 -6.78 7.53 20.52
N GLU A 101 -7.46 6.41 20.81
CA GLU A 101 -8.71 6.03 20.19
C GLU A 101 -9.70 7.21 20.12
N GLY A 102 -10.32 7.39 18.96
CA GLY A 102 -11.28 8.47 18.68
C GLY A 102 -10.66 9.84 18.45
N THR A 103 -9.33 10.04 18.58
CA THR A 103 -8.71 11.35 18.33
C THR A 103 -8.99 11.86 16.92
N ALA A 104 -8.90 11.00 15.93
CA ALA A 104 -9.10 11.32 14.51
C ALA A 104 -10.29 10.55 13.92
N SER A 105 -11.39 10.49 14.68
CA SER A 105 -12.68 9.99 14.20
C SER A 105 -13.41 11.09 13.38
N PRO A 106 -14.39 10.73 12.53
CA PRO A 106 -15.14 11.69 11.68
C PRO A 106 -15.81 12.83 12.47
N GLU A 107 -16.14 12.63 13.75
CA GLU A 107 -16.71 13.67 14.61
C GLU A 107 -15.67 14.72 15.01
N ASN A 108 -14.38 14.35 15.03
CA ASN A 108 -13.30 15.16 15.57
C ASN A 108 -12.40 15.82 14.52
N ILE A 109 -12.49 15.33 13.28
CA ILE A 109 -11.71 15.85 12.14
C ILE A 109 -12.59 16.05 10.92
N GLU A 110 -12.07 16.78 9.94
CA GLU A 110 -12.64 16.92 8.61
C GLU A 110 -11.53 17.10 7.57
N ASN A 111 -11.88 16.98 6.28
CA ASN A 111 -10.97 17.14 5.14
C ASN A 111 -9.67 16.34 5.31
N ALA A 112 -9.79 15.11 5.83
CA ALA A 112 -8.63 14.28 6.04
C ALA A 112 -8.14 13.64 4.74
N VAL A 113 -6.82 13.61 4.56
CA VAL A 113 -6.12 13.11 3.37
C VAL A 113 -5.00 12.17 3.80
N VAL A 114 -4.80 11.12 3.03
CA VAL A 114 -3.65 10.23 3.10
C VAL A 114 -2.83 10.40 1.83
N GLY A 115 -1.58 10.90 1.96
CA GLY A 115 -0.60 10.90 0.87
C GLY A 115 0.24 9.63 0.93
N PHE A 116 0.31 8.90 -0.18
CA PHE A 116 1.04 7.63 -0.26
C PHE A 116 1.78 7.48 -1.59
N LYS A 117 2.64 6.48 -1.67
CA LYS A 117 3.44 6.17 -2.85
C LYS A 117 3.42 4.68 -3.19
N VAL A 118 3.56 4.37 -4.47
CA VAL A 118 3.65 3.00 -5.00
C VAL A 118 4.88 2.90 -5.89
N GLU A 119 5.65 1.83 -5.73
CA GLU A 119 6.84 1.59 -6.55
C GLU A 119 6.50 1.35 -8.02
N LYS A 120 7.16 2.05 -8.92
CA LYS A 120 7.03 1.83 -10.37
C LYS A 120 7.41 0.41 -10.79
N THR A 121 8.35 -0.21 -10.07
CA THR A 121 8.72 -1.61 -10.30
C THR A 121 7.56 -2.55 -10.05
N TRP A 122 6.77 -2.34 -8.98
CA TRP A 122 5.58 -3.13 -8.71
C TRP A 122 4.49 -2.89 -9.76
N ILE A 123 4.22 -1.64 -10.11
CA ILE A 123 3.23 -1.25 -11.13
C ILE A 123 3.54 -1.96 -12.45
N ASN A 124 4.79 -1.82 -12.94
CA ASN A 124 5.21 -2.39 -14.22
C ASN A 124 5.21 -3.92 -14.22
N SER A 125 5.73 -4.54 -13.14
CA SER A 125 5.81 -6.01 -13.04
C SER A 125 4.44 -6.69 -12.96
N ASN A 126 3.44 -5.95 -12.53
CA ASN A 126 2.08 -6.44 -12.37
C ASN A 126 1.12 -5.96 -13.47
N GLY A 127 1.58 -5.15 -14.43
CA GLY A 127 0.75 -4.61 -15.50
C GLY A 127 -0.40 -3.74 -14.98
N VAL A 128 -0.15 -2.98 -13.88
CA VAL A 128 -1.15 -2.15 -13.22
C VAL A 128 -1.33 -0.83 -13.99
N ASP A 129 -2.58 -0.47 -14.27
CA ASP A 129 -2.90 0.88 -14.72
C ASP A 129 -2.80 1.87 -13.56
N LEU A 130 -2.17 3.03 -13.78
CA LEU A 130 -1.97 4.04 -12.74
C LEU A 130 -3.30 4.56 -12.16
N SER A 131 -4.35 4.61 -12.95
CA SER A 131 -5.68 5.06 -12.54
C SER A 131 -6.43 4.03 -11.69
N SER A 132 -6.04 2.74 -11.79
CA SER A 132 -6.61 1.65 -11.01
C SER A 132 -6.05 1.56 -9.59
N VAL A 133 -4.95 2.30 -9.28
CA VAL A 133 -4.39 2.33 -7.93
C VAL A 133 -5.32 3.11 -7.01
N LYS A 134 -5.72 2.46 -5.91
CA LYS A 134 -6.64 2.99 -4.90
C LYS A 134 -6.13 2.76 -3.50
N LEU A 135 -6.51 3.66 -2.61
CA LEU A 135 -6.47 3.41 -1.18
C LEU A 135 -7.85 2.91 -0.75
N CYS A 136 -7.91 1.73 -0.16
CA CYS A 136 -9.12 1.19 0.43
C CYS A 136 -9.04 1.25 1.95
N LYS A 137 -10.12 1.67 2.62
CA LYS A 137 -10.24 1.74 4.07
C LYS A 137 -11.19 0.65 4.55
N PHE A 138 -10.84 -0.03 5.64
CA PHE A 138 -11.75 -0.95 6.29
C PHE A 138 -12.65 -0.18 7.25
N GLU A 139 -13.96 -0.26 7.03
CA GLU A 139 -14.99 0.45 7.79
C GLU A 139 -16.27 -0.37 7.86
N ASP A 140 -16.87 -0.48 9.04
CA ASP A 140 -18.13 -1.20 9.29
C ASP A 140 -18.15 -2.64 8.74
N GLY A 141 -17.00 -3.33 8.82
CA GLY A 141 -16.86 -4.71 8.37
C GLY A 141 -16.60 -4.89 6.88
N ASN A 142 -16.47 -3.81 6.12
CA ASN A 142 -16.26 -3.83 4.67
C ASN A 142 -15.07 -2.98 4.25
N TRP A 143 -14.50 -3.32 3.08
CA TRP A 143 -13.54 -2.46 2.40
C TRP A 143 -14.28 -1.41 1.57
N VAL A 144 -13.93 -0.15 1.79
CA VAL A 144 -14.47 1.00 1.06
C VAL A 144 -13.34 1.61 0.23
N GLU A 145 -13.56 1.71 -1.09
CA GLU A 145 -12.66 2.45 -1.97
C GLU A 145 -12.74 3.95 -1.68
N LEU A 146 -11.58 4.58 -1.49
CA LEU A 146 -11.48 6.02 -1.28
C LEU A 146 -11.22 6.76 -2.61
N SER A 147 -11.76 7.98 -2.70
CA SER A 147 -11.42 8.90 -3.80
C SER A 147 -9.91 9.11 -3.83
N THR A 148 -9.26 8.52 -4.82
CA THR A 148 -7.80 8.50 -4.95
C THR A 148 -7.38 9.15 -6.25
N SER A 149 -6.40 10.04 -6.21
CA SER A 149 -5.83 10.72 -7.36
C SER A 149 -4.31 10.67 -7.35
N GLN A 150 -3.71 10.49 -8.54
CA GLN A 150 -2.28 10.64 -8.73
C GLN A 150 -1.90 12.13 -8.61
N THR A 151 -0.84 12.44 -7.87
CA THR A 151 -0.37 13.82 -7.66
C THR A 151 0.95 14.11 -8.37
N SER A 152 1.87 13.15 -8.38
CA SER A 152 3.19 13.30 -8.99
C SER A 152 3.86 11.95 -9.21
N GLU A 153 5.04 11.95 -9.80
CA GLU A 153 5.94 10.80 -9.89
C GLU A 153 7.40 11.25 -9.89
N ASP A 154 8.29 10.34 -9.49
CA ASP A 154 9.74 10.47 -9.65
C ASP A 154 10.30 9.24 -10.38
N ASP A 155 11.61 8.98 -10.29
CA ASP A 155 12.23 7.86 -10.99
C ASP A 155 11.77 6.50 -10.43
N ASP A 156 11.47 6.40 -9.13
CA ASP A 156 11.19 5.15 -8.43
C ASP A 156 9.71 4.97 -8.08
N TYR A 157 8.97 6.06 -7.83
CA TYR A 157 7.63 6.03 -7.25
C TYR A 157 6.61 6.83 -8.06
N VAL A 158 5.34 6.42 -7.93
CA VAL A 158 4.16 7.22 -8.27
C VAL A 158 3.48 7.60 -6.96
N TYR A 159 3.14 8.88 -6.81
CA TYR A 159 2.55 9.47 -5.61
C TYR A 159 1.06 9.72 -5.80
N TYR A 160 0.30 9.43 -4.75
CA TYR A 160 -1.15 9.54 -4.73
C TYR A 160 -1.62 10.24 -3.46
N GLU A 161 -2.80 10.83 -3.55
CA GLU A 161 -3.59 11.31 -2.41
C GLU A 161 -4.96 10.64 -2.42
N ALA A 162 -5.47 10.33 -1.22
CA ALA A 162 -6.81 9.82 -1.05
C ALA A 162 -7.53 10.56 0.07
N ASP A 163 -8.77 10.99 -0.20
CA ASP A 163 -9.65 11.55 0.82
C ASP A 163 -10.17 10.44 1.73
N THR A 164 -10.18 10.67 3.05
CA THR A 164 -10.62 9.69 4.03
C THR A 164 -11.49 10.32 5.13
N PRO A 165 -12.53 9.63 5.62
CA PRO A 165 -13.30 10.13 6.76
C PRO A 165 -12.54 10.03 8.11
N GLY A 166 -11.48 9.23 8.17
CA GLY A 166 -10.70 8.98 9.38
C GLY A 166 -9.63 7.94 9.14
N PHE A 167 -8.92 7.53 10.21
CA PHE A 167 -7.78 6.64 10.11
C PHE A 167 -8.02 5.31 10.84
N SER A 168 -7.58 4.21 10.24
CA SER A 168 -7.70 2.83 10.75
C SER A 168 -6.81 1.89 9.93
N ALA A 169 -7.31 0.70 9.57
CA ALA A 169 -6.68 -0.21 8.62
C ALA A 169 -6.97 0.22 7.17
N PHE A 170 -5.92 0.21 6.35
CA PHE A 170 -5.97 0.51 4.93
C PHE A 170 -5.30 -0.59 4.11
N SER A 171 -5.64 -0.63 2.82
CA SER A 171 -4.92 -1.41 1.81
C SER A 171 -4.68 -0.53 0.59
N ILE A 172 -3.43 -0.44 0.16
CA ILE A 172 -3.04 0.14 -1.12
C ILE A 172 -3.11 -0.98 -2.14
N MET A 173 -3.87 -0.80 -3.21
CA MET A 173 -4.12 -1.86 -4.16
C MET A 173 -4.43 -1.34 -5.56
N ALA A 174 -4.36 -2.22 -6.57
CA ALA A 174 -4.93 -1.99 -7.88
C ALA A 174 -6.26 -2.76 -7.98
N LEU A 175 -7.30 -2.06 -8.39
CA LEU A 175 -8.57 -2.68 -8.72
C LEU A 175 -8.45 -3.39 -10.07
N TYR A 176 -9.06 -4.57 -10.18
CA TYR A 176 -9.27 -5.16 -11.51
C TYR A 176 -10.33 -4.32 -12.24
N PRO A 177 -10.19 -4.12 -13.57
CA PRO A 177 -11.32 -3.66 -14.35
C PRO A 177 -12.51 -4.58 -14.04
N GLU A 178 -13.67 -4.02 -13.75
CA GLU A 178 -14.90 -4.83 -13.79
C GLU A 178 -14.94 -5.42 -15.19
N GLU A 179 -14.87 -6.76 -15.31
CA GLU A 179 -15.20 -7.42 -16.56
C GLU A 179 -16.67 -7.06 -16.80
N GLU A 180 -16.93 -6.14 -17.75
CA GLU A 180 -18.27 -5.92 -18.25
C GLU A 180 -18.75 -7.30 -18.69
N ASP A 181 -19.72 -7.85 -17.95
CA ASP A 181 -20.36 -9.12 -18.27
C ASP A 181 -20.87 -8.95 -19.72
N PRO A 182 -20.30 -9.62 -20.72
CA PRO A 182 -20.72 -9.41 -22.10
C PRO A 182 -22.20 -9.76 -22.16
N GLU A 183 -23.03 -8.75 -22.32
CA GLU A 183 -24.49 -8.74 -22.38
C GLU A 183 -25.11 -10.11 -22.47
N GLY A 184 -25.94 -10.41 -21.45
CA GLY A 184 -26.68 -11.67 -21.35
C GLY A 184 -27.18 -12.19 -22.68
N THR A 185 -26.44 -13.12 -23.23
CA THR A 185 -27.01 -14.02 -24.25
C THR A 185 -28.00 -14.90 -23.52
N SER A 186 -29.23 -14.40 -23.37
CA SER A 186 -30.36 -15.23 -23.05
C SER A 186 -30.50 -16.26 -24.16
N LEU A 187 -29.93 -17.45 -23.92
CA LEU A 187 -30.22 -18.59 -24.75
C LEU A 187 -31.75 -18.81 -24.71
N PRO A 188 -32.43 -18.87 -25.88
CA PRO A 188 -33.86 -19.20 -25.89
C PRO A 188 -34.04 -20.59 -25.26
N PRO A 189 -35.17 -20.86 -24.58
CA PRO A 189 -35.43 -22.14 -23.94
C PRO A 189 -35.49 -23.25 -25.04
N GLY A 190 -34.32 -23.91 -25.23
CA GLY A 190 -34.21 -25.06 -26.10
C GLY A 190 -34.87 -26.24 -25.44
N ASN A 191 -35.87 -26.81 -26.12
CA ASN A 191 -36.57 -28.03 -25.80
C ASN A 191 -35.59 -29.16 -25.47
N PHE A 192 -35.63 -29.63 -24.24
CA PHE A 192 -35.06 -30.92 -23.86
C PHE A 192 -35.79 -32.03 -24.60
N VAL A 193 -35.14 -32.60 -25.62
CA VAL A 193 -35.54 -33.90 -26.13
C VAL A 193 -34.73 -34.94 -25.38
N GLU A 194 -35.45 -35.70 -24.57
CA GLU A 194 -34.98 -36.86 -23.83
C GLU A 194 -34.72 -37.99 -24.85
N ASP A 195 -33.43 -38.24 -25.15
CA ASP A 195 -33.08 -39.48 -25.91
C ASP A 195 -32.30 -40.41 -24.98
N LYS A 196 -32.99 -41.51 -24.66
CA LYS A 196 -32.44 -42.68 -23.97
C LYS A 196 -31.61 -43.49 -24.99
N ASP A 197 -30.62 -44.14 -24.39
CA ASP A 197 -29.83 -45.24 -24.93
C ASP A 197 -28.51 -44.88 -25.65
N PHE A 198 -27.41 -44.94 -24.87
CA PHE A 198 -26.25 -45.68 -25.38
C PHE A 198 -25.49 -46.40 -24.26
N LYS A 199 -25.39 -47.70 -24.47
CA LYS A 199 -24.89 -48.79 -23.64
C LYS A 199 -23.36 -48.78 -23.65
N ALA A 200 -22.81 -49.22 -22.54
CA ALA A 200 -21.40 -49.48 -22.28
C ALA A 200 -20.68 -50.37 -23.34
N ALA A 201 -19.42 -50.05 -23.58
CA ALA A 201 -18.39 -51.03 -23.91
C ALA A 201 -17.03 -50.62 -23.35
N SER A 202 -16.53 -51.48 -22.50
CA SER A 202 -15.20 -51.62 -21.91
C SER A 202 -14.18 -52.08 -22.96
N GLU A 203 -12.91 -51.73 -22.74
CA GLU A 203 -11.69 -52.57 -22.91
C GLU A 203 -10.53 -51.67 -23.38
N ASN A 204 -9.52 -51.41 -22.52
CA ASN A 204 -8.32 -52.22 -22.23
C ASN A 204 -7.23 -52.19 -23.32
N SER A 205 -6.07 -51.75 -22.97
CA SER A 205 -4.71 -52.27 -23.20
C SER A 205 -3.67 -51.12 -23.31
N GLU A 206 -2.80 -51.09 -22.36
CA GLU A 206 -1.45 -51.68 -22.28
C GLU A 206 -0.30 -50.69 -22.60
N GLU A 207 0.57 -50.62 -21.63
CA GLU A 207 1.95 -50.15 -21.56
C GLU A 207 2.79 -50.34 -22.81
N LYS A 208 3.68 -49.38 -23.08
CA LYS A 208 5.04 -49.68 -23.48
C LYS A 208 6.04 -48.60 -23.12
N GLU A 209 6.92 -48.96 -22.24
CA GLU A 209 8.21 -48.43 -21.90
C GLU A 209 9.24 -48.64 -23.02
N SER A 210 10.09 -47.66 -23.34
CA SER A 210 11.47 -47.78 -23.83
C SER A 210 12.06 -46.39 -24.02
N ASP A 211 13.04 -46.05 -23.33
CA ASP A 211 14.47 -46.34 -23.26
C ASP A 211 15.32 -45.15 -23.80
N VAL A 212 16.19 -44.74 -22.94
CA VAL A 212 17.41 -43.95 -22.95
C VAL A 212 18.07 -43.68 -24.29
N THR A 213 18.49 -42.44 -24.57
CA THR A 213 19.85 -42.14 -25.02
C THR A 213 20.28 -40.72 -24.73
N ASP A 214 21.40 -40.66 -24.04
CA ASP A 214 22.37 -39.65 -23.78
C ASP A 214 22.96 -39.02 -25.06
N SER A 215 23.14 -37.71 -25.12
CA SER A 215 24.27 -37.05 -25.78
C SER A 215 24.37 -35.55 -25.54
N LYS A 216 25.32 -35.18 -24.69
CA LYS A 216 26.51 -34.34 -25.02
C LYS A 216 26.33 -32.85 -25.27
N VAL A 217 26.91 -32.14 -24.33
CA VAL A 217 27.47 -30.76 -24.26
C VAL A 217 28.05 -30.28 -25.60
N GLU A 218 27.69 -29.05 -25.99
CA GLU A 218 28.61 -28.13 -26.66
C GLU A 218 28.44 -26.68 -26.16
N GLU A 219 29.52 -26.20 -25.59
CA GLU A 219 29.84 -24.85 -25.20
C GLU A 219 30.04 -23.96 -26.43
N ASN A 220 29.36 -22.86 -26.58
CA ASN A 220 29.71 -21.88 -27.58
C ASN A 220 29.90 -20.48 -26.95
N LYS A 221 31.16 -20.16 -26.71
CA LYS A 221 31.67 -18.80 -26.45
C LYS A 221 31.69 -18.04 -27.77
N SER A 222 31.00 -16.92 -27.84
CA SER A 222 31.45 -15.83 -28.69
C SER A 222 31.12 -14.51 -28.06
N GLY A 223 32.17 -13.79 -27.72
CA GLY A 223 32.16 -12.43 -27.20
C GLY A 223 31.80 -11.41 -28.28
N ILE A 224 31.14 -10.37 -27.85
CA ILE A 224 31.17 -9.06 -28.54
C ILE A 224 31.46 -8.00 -27.49
N SER A 225 32.74 -7.56 -27.55
CA SER A 225 33.22 -6.29 -27.02
C SER A 225 32.78 -5.19 -27.97
N GLY A 226 32.28 -4.07 -27.47
CA GLY A 226 32.18 -2.87 -28.29
C GLY A 226 31.24 -1.79 -27.75
N SER A 227 31.89 -0.80 -27.16
CA SER A 227 31.45 0.60 -27.20
C SER A 227 30.32 1.06 -26.28
N LEU A 228 30.67 1.31 -25.03
CA LEU A 228 29.93 2.17 -24.13
C LEU A 228 30.76 3.39 -23.72
N LYS A 229 30.92 4.36 -24.62
CA LYS A 229 31.44 5.70 -24.33
C LYS A 229 30.93 6.64 -25.40
N LYS A 230 29.85 7.39 -25.09
CA LYS A 230 29.50 8.71 -25.68
C LYS A 230 28.03 9.05 -25.50
N VAL A 231 27.49 9.19 -24.28
CA VAL A 231 26.23 9.93 -24.03
C VAL A 231 26.19 10.59 -22.63
N LEU A 232 27.32 10.97 -22.03
CA LEU A 232 27.31 11.55 -20.68
C LEU A 232 27.75 13.02 -20.62
N LEU A 233 27.60 13.84 -21.66
CA LEU A 233 28.08 15.22 -21.63
C LEU A 233 27.08 16.38 -21.84
N PRO A 234 25.76 16.23 -22.19
CA PRO A 234 24.92 17.41 -22.26
C PRO A 234 24.09 17.72 -21.01
N VAL A 235 23.95 16.78 -20.04
CA VAL A 235 23.03 16.99 -18.90
C VAL A 235 23.65 17.85 -17.78
N VAL A 236 24.97 17.83 -17.62
CA VAL A 236 25.65 18.61 -16.55
C VAL A 236 25.68 20.11 -16.84
N MET A 237 25.63 20.53 -18.11
CA MET A 237 25.65 21.96 -18.47
C MET A 237 24.30 22.67 -18.27
N LEU A 238 23.20 21.94 -18.28
CA LEU A 238 21.88 22.55 -18.11
C LEU A 238 21.59 22.97 -16.65
N PHE A 239 22.12 22.20 -15.69
CA PHE A 239 21.97 22.51 -14.27
C PHE A 239 22.79 23.71 -13.79
N ALA A 240 23.96 23.95 -14.40
CA ALA A 240 24.80 25.11 -14.06
C ALA A 240 24.16 26.45 -14.49
N ALA A 241 23.42 26.47 -15.60
CA ALA A 241 22.73 27.68 -16.08
C ALA A 241 21.52 28.06 -15.20
N ILE A 242 20.79 27.09 -14.66
CA ILE A 242 19.63 27.32 -13.79
C ILE A 242 20.08 27.85 -12.42
N LEU A 243 21.18 27.30 -11.87
CA LEU A 243 21.71 27.76 -10.58
C LEU A 243 22.27 29.19 -10.63
N ALA A 244 22.91 29.58 -11.73
CA ALA A 244 23.42 30.93 -11.93
C ALA A 244 22.28 31.97 -12.08
N GLY A 245 21.18 31.62 -12.75
CA GLY A 245 19.99 32.46 -12.88
C GLY A 245 19.29 32.71 -11.54
N TYR A 246 19.21 31.70 -10.67
CA TYR A 246 18.59 31.79 -9.35
C TYR A 246 19.40 32.72 -8.39
N ILE A 247 20.71 32.65 -8.43
CA ILE A 247 21.59 33.49 -7.58
C ILE A 247 21.53 34.99 -8.00
N VAL A 248 21.41 35.25 -9.30
CA VAL A 248 21.32 36.64 -9.80
C VAL A 248 19.95 37.26 -9.46
N SER A 249 18.86 36.49 -9.49
CA SER A 249 17.52 36.97 -9.13
C SER A 249 17.43 37.34 -7.64
N ARG A 250 18.11 36.62 -6.74
CA ARG A 250 18.06 36.88 -5.28
C ARG A 250 18.87 38.10 -4.84
N LYS A 251 19.77 38.62 -5.69
CA LYS A 251 20.55 39.86 -5.38
C LYS A 251 19.87 41.15 -5.84
N ARG A 252 18.68 41.08 -6.49
CA ARG A 252 17.95 42.26 -6.98
C ARG A 252 16.61 42.50 -6.25
N SER A 253 16.32 41.76 -5.16
CA SER A 253 15.17 42.04 -4.24
C SER A 253 15.64 42.60 -2.91
#